data_107e66cc878d9a84f2c2d8a7ed5278b5
#
_entry.id   107e66cc878d9a84f2c2d8a7ed5278b5
#
_cell.length_a   1.000
_cell.length_b   1.000
_cell.length_c   1.000
_cell.angle_alpha   90.00
_cell.angle_beta   90.00
_cell.angle_gamma   90.00
#
_symmetry.space_group_name_H-M   'P 1'
#
loop_
_entity.id
_entity.type
_entity.pdbx_description
1 polymer ?
#
loop_
_entity_poly.entity_id
_entity_poly.type
_entity_poly.pdbx_seq_one_letter_code
_entity_poly.pdbx_strand_id
1 'polypeptide(L)'
;NPVMKTIPQVSHVSVWNFYPDPDANSMDEAQYVIERHKLSRTQMRALKKRPYFRDTVIDEAISLGENYDKQYWEDDLSDYAPEHGVERFEVLEYWGMCDVEMLEEQGVDIPEELSAFDELQANVWICNGKLIRMVLNPFKPARIPYQAVPYELNPYSFFGVGIAENMDDT
;
A
#
# COMPACT_ATOMS: atom_id res chain seq x y z
N ASN A 1 -9.78 -18.02 27.98
CA ASN A 1 -9.72 -17.63 26.55
C ASN A 1 -9.30 -16.17 26.48
N PRO A 2 -8.18 -15.84 25.79
CA PRO A 2 -7.82 -14.46 25.59
C PRO A 2 -8.88 -13.79 24.72
N VAL A 3 -9.48 -12.71 25.24
CA VAL A 3 -10.41 -11.90 24.46
C VAL A 3 -9.58 -11.06 23.49
N MET A 4 -9.63 -11.40 22.20
CA MET A 4 -9.05 -10.58 21.16
C MET A 4 -9.91 -9.31 21.00
N LYS A 5 -9.39 -8.18 21.46
CA LYS A 5 -10.00 -6.87 21.18
C LYS A 5 -9.55 -6.40 19.80
N THR A 6 -10.50 -6.24 18.91
CA THR A 6 -10.27 -5.54 17.64
C THR A 6 -10.51 -4.05 17.87
N ILE A 7 -9.44 -3.26 17.84
CA ILE A 7 -9.51 -1.79 18.00
C ILE A 7 -8.97 -1.12 16.73
N PRO A 8 -9.50 0.06 16.36
CA PRO A 8 -8.90 0.87 15.31
C PRO A 8 -7.47 1.24 15.68
N GLN A 9 -6.56 1.16 14.73
CA GLN A 9 -5.16 1.50 14.90
C GLN A 9 -4.72 2.45 13.78
N VAL A 10 -3.94 3.45 14.14
CA VAL A 10 -3.25 4.33 13.19
C VAL A 10 -1.78 3.95 13.18
N SER A 11 -1.21 3.76 12.01
CA SER A 11 0.22 3.49 11.81
C SER A 11 0.84 4.56 10.92
N HIS A 12 2.10 4.86 11.20
CA HIS A 12 2.89 5.78 10.38
C HIS A 12 3.29 5.10 9.07
N VAL A 13 3.14 5.83 7.97
CA VAL A 13 3.64 5.45 6.64
C VAL A 13 4.69 6.47 6.23
N SER A 14 5.88 6.00 5.88
CA SER A 14 6.96 6.86 5.39
C SER A 14 6.58 7.46 4.04
N VAL A 15 6.83 8.74 3.85
CA VAL A 15 6.61 9.45 2.57
C VAL A 15 7.38 8.81 1.41
N TRP A 16 8.52 8.17 1.70
CA TRP A 16 9.35 7.46 0.71
C TRP A 16 8.73 6.16 0.19
N ASN A 17 7.74 5.62 0.90
CA ASN A 17 7.02 4.40 0.54
C ASN A 17 5.56 4.69 0.16
N PHE A 18 5.20 5.96 0.00
CA PHE A 18 3.85 6.39 -0.28
C PHE A 18 3.80 7.16 -1.60
N TYR A 19 3.04 6.63 -2.56
CA TYR A 19 2.88 7.15 -3.91
C TYR A 19 1.42 7.51 -4.14
N PRO A 20 1.03 8.76 -3.87
CA PRO A 20 -0.32 9.24 -4.14
C PRO A 20 -0.52 9.48 -5.64
N ASP A 21 -1.77 9.65 -6.03
CA ASP A 21 -2.15 10.13 -7.35
C ASP A 21 -1.39 11.44 -7.68
N PRO A 22 -0.57 11.48 -8.75
CA PRO A 22 0.23 12.65 -9.08
C PRO A 22 -0.60 13.87 -9.50
N ASP A 23 -1.86 13.67 -9.89
CA ASP A 23 -2.78 14.74 -10.29
C ASP A 23 -3.53 15.35 -9.08
N ALA A 24 -3.41 14.76 -7.88
CA ALA A 24 -4.06 15.22 -6.67
C ALA A 24 -3.15 16.15 -5.86
N ASN A 25 -3.72 17.23 -5.28
CA ASN A 25 -3.03 18.11 -4.35
C ASN A 25 -3.35 17.78 -2.87
N SER A 26 -4.29 16.88 -2.64
CA SER A 26 -4.69 16.43 -1.30
C SER A 26 -5.18 14.98 -1.32
N MET A 27 -5.30 14.38 -0.13
CA MET A 27 -5.87 13.03 -0.01
C MET A 27 -7.33 12.97 -0.44
N ASP A 28 -8.08 14.06 -0.30
CA ASP A 28 -9.50 14.10 -0.68
C ASP A 28 -9.69 14.12 -2.20
N GLU A 29 -8.69 14.61 -2.94
CA GLU A 29 -8.68 14.64 -4.40
C GLU A 29 -8.10 13.36 -5.01
N ALA A 30 -7.29 12.61 -4.26
CA ALA A 30 -6.61 11.43 -4.75
C ALA A 30 -7.60 10.33 -5.16
N GLN A 31 -7.52 9.89 -6.41
CA GLN A 31 -8.32 8.78 -6.91
C GLN A 31 -7.73 7.43 -6.52
N TYR A 32 -6.42 7.38 -6.29
CA TYR A 32 -5.71 6.21 -5.80
C TYR A 32 -4.47 6.58 -5.00
N VAL A 33 -3.99 5.62 -4.24
CA VAL A 33 -2.68 5.65 -3.60
C VAL A 33 -2.03 4.28 -3.70
N ILE A 34 -0.69 4.27 -3.72
CA ILE A 34 0.10 3.04 -3.64
C ILE A 34 1.04 3.15 -2.45
N GLU A 35 1.04 2.15 -1.59
CA GLU A 35 2.02 1.98 -0.53
C GLU A 35 2.99 0.84 -0.88
N ARG A 36 4.28 1.10 -0.73
CA ARG A 36 5.36 0.13 -0.92
C ARG A 36 5.71 -0.49 0.42
N HIS A 37 5.60 -1.80 0.51
CA HIS A 37 6.02 -2.57 1.68
C HIS A 37 7.31 -3.33 1.40
N LYS A 38 8.21 -3.34 2.36
CA LYS A 38 9.43 -4.15 2.37
C LYS A 38 9.21 -5.30 3.34
N LEU A 39 8.99 -6.50 2.85
CA LEU A 39 8.65 -7.66 3.66
C LEU A 39 9.75 -8.73 3.60
N SER A 40 10.01 -9.37 4.74
CA SER A 40 10.83 -10.58 4.80
C SER A 40 10.02 -11.81 4.33
N ARG A 41 10.70 -12.89 4.01
CA ARG A 41 10.06 -14.18 3.68
C ARG A 41 9.08 -14.65 4.76
N THR A 42 9.41 -14.45 6.03
CA THR A 42 8.52 -14.81 7.15
C THR A 42 7.27 -13.95 7.17
N GLN A 43 7.42 -12.64 6.92
CA GLN A 43 6.27 -11.72 6.83
C GLN A 43 5.38 -12.04 5.63
N MET A 44 5.97 -12.37 4.47
CA MET A 44 5.23 -12.86 3.30
C MET A 44 4.38 -14.09 3.62
N ARG A 45 4.97 -15.09 4.30
CA ARG A 45 4.23 -16.29 4.74
C ARG A 45 3.13 -15.96 5.76
N ALA A 46 3.34 -14.95 6.62
CA ALA A 46 2.34 -14.52 7.59
C ALA A 46 1.09 -13.92 6.93
N LEU A 47 1.22 -13.34 5.72
CA LEU A 47 0.07 -12.83 4.96
C LEU A 47 -0.96 -13.92 4.65
N LYS A 48 -0.54 -15.18 4.49
CA LYS A 48 -1.44 -16.32 4.27
C LYS A 48 -2.49 -16.50 5.36
N LYS A 49 -2.20 -16.04 6.58
CA LYS A 49 -3.13 -16.12 7.71
C LYS A 49 -4.18 -15.01 7.72
N ARG A 50 -4.02 -14.03 6.84
CA ARG A 50 -4.95 -12.90 6.73
C ARG A 50 -6.04 -13.22 5.70
N PRO A 51 -7.28 -12.72 5.90
CA PRO A 51 -8.38 -12.99 5.00
C PRO A 51 -8.12 -12.46 3.58
N TYR A 52 -8.59 -13.20 2.59
CA TYR A 52 -8.55 -12.88 1.16
C TYR A 52 -7.16 -12.85 0.52
N PHE A 53 -6.09 -13.17 1.25
CA PHE A 53 -4.79 -13.40 0.63
C PHE A 53 -4.76 -14.78 -0.04
N ARG A 54 -4.14 -14.86 -1.20
CA ARG A 54 -4.08 -16.05 -2.06
C ARG A 54 -2.83 -16.86 -1.74
N ASP A 55 -2.98 -17.91 -0.96
CA ASP A 55 -1.86 -18.72 -0.41
C ASP A 55 -0.91 -19.24 -1.49
N THR A 56 -1.48 -19.87 -2.54
CA THR A 56 -0.70 -20.43 -3.64
C THR A 56 0.06 -19.37 -4.42
N VAL A 57 -0.56 -18.22 -4.64
CA VAL A 57 0.06 -17.09 -5.36
C VAL A 57 1.16 -16.46 -4.53
N ILE A 58 1.01 -16.39 -3.20
CA ILE A 58 2.08 -15.95 -2.30
C ILE A 58 3.28 -16.90 -2.40
N ASP A 59 3.06 -18.21 -2.42
CA ASP A 59 4.14 -19.20 -2.59
C ASP A 59 4.85 -19.05 -3.93
N GLU A 60 4.11 -18.82 -5.00
CA GLU A 60 4.69 -18.51 -6.31
C GLU A 60 5.53 -17.24 -6.27
N ALA A 61 5.02 -16.16 -5.67
CA ALA A 61 5.75 -14.91 -5.55
C ALA A 61 7.05 -15.07 -4.76
N ILE A 62 7.03 -15.84 -3.67
CA ILE A 62 8.22 -16.16 -2.87
C ILE A 62 9.22 -17.01 -3.69
N SER A 63 8.74 -17.93 -4.52
CA SER A 63 9.62 -18.82 -5.31
C SER A 63 10.38 -18.07 -6.41
N LEU A 64 9.87 -16.94 -6.87
CA LEU A 64 10.55 -16.08 -7.84
C LEU A 64 11.76 -15.34 -7.24
N GLY A 65 11.91 -15.36 -5.91
CA GLY A 65 13.02 -14.73 -5.21
C GLY A 65 12.76 -13.29 -4.79
N GLU A 66 13.77 -12.70 -4.17
CA GLU A 66 13.72 -11.31 -3.75
C GLU A 66 13.65 -10.35 -4.95
N ASN A 67 12.90 -9.27 -4.78
CA ASN A 67 12.70 -8.26 -5.82
C ASN A 67 12.75 -6.84 -5.27
N TYR A 68 13.28 -6.65 -4.06
CA TYR A 68 13.36 -5.34 -3.44
C TYR A 68 14.62 -4.62 -3.91
N ASP A 69 14.43 -3.58 -4.72
CA ASP A 69 15.48 -2.66 -5.12
C ASP A 69 15.62 -1.56 -4.05
N LYS A 70 16.83 -1.44 -3.48
CA LYS A 70 17.15 -0.37 -2.53
C LYS A 70 17.02 0.99 -3.21
N GLN A 71 16.50 1.95 -2.47
CA GLN A 71 16.55 3.36 -2.85
C GLN A 71 17.92 3.93 -2.51
N TYR A 72 18.39 4.93 -3.25
CA TYR A 72 19.71 5.55 -3.04
C TYR A 72 19.94 6.06 -1.60
N TRP A 73 18.90 6.56 -0.94
CA TRP A 73 18.96 7.00 0.45
C TRP A 73 19.07 5.86 1.47
N GLU A 74 18.65 4.65 1.11
CA GLU A 74 18.80 3.46 1.96
C GLU A 74 20.26 2.99 1.99
N ASP A 75 21.02 3.20 0.92
CA ASP A 75 22.45 2.90 0.87
C ASP A 75 23.24 3.80 1.81
N ASP A 76 22.92 5.10 1.86
CA ASP A 76 23.54 6.07 2.77
C ASP A 76 23.30 5.71 4.25
N LEU A 77 22.14 5.11 4.58
CA LEU A 77 21.83 4.65 5.93
C LEU A 77 22.44 3.28 6.25
N SER A 78 22.72 2.45 5.25
CA SER A 78 23.26 1.09 5.43
C SER A 78 24.69 1.06 5.98
N ASP A 79 25.46 2.14 5.82
CA ASP A 79 26.79 2.29 6.43
C ASP A 79 26.74 2.27 7.97
N TYR A 80 25.57 2.58 8.55
CA TYR A 80 25.37 2.62 10.01
C TYR A 80 24.68 1.36 10.56
N ALA A 81 24.03 0.56 9.71
CA ALA A 81 23.33 -0.65 10.10
C ALA A 81 23.49 -1.73 9.00
N PRO A 82 24.53 -2.57 9.08
CA PRO A 82 24.75 -3.60 8.07
C PRO A 82 23.54 -4.52 8.00
N GLU A 83 22.84 -4.50 6.87
CA GLU A 83 21.81 -5.47 6.55
C GLU A 83 22.46 -6.83 6.31
N HIS A 84 22.34 -7.71 7.28
CA HIS A 84 22.78 -9.09 7.11
C HIS A 84 21.79 -9.81 6.18
N GLY A 85 22.13 -9.97 4.91
CA GLY A 85 21.67 -10.98 3.95
C GLY A 85 20.25 -11.53 4.04
N VAL A 86 19.29 -10.75 4.52
CA VAL A 86 17.91 -11.16 4.66
C VAL A 86 17.17 -10.81 3.39
N GLU A 87 16.64 -11.83 2.70
CA GLU A 87 15.79 -11.63 1.53
C GLU A 87 14.68 -10.61 1.81
N ARG A 88 14.47 -9.70 0.88
CA ARG A 88 13.42 -8.69 0.95
C ARG A 88 12.54 -8.76 -0.29
N PHE A 89 11.25 -8.70 -0.05
CA PHE A 89 10.23 -8.67 -1.09
C PHE A 89 9.55 -7.29 -1.11
N GLU A 90 9.52 -6.69 -2.29
CA GLU A 90 8.70 -5.52 -2.53
C GLU A 90 7.26 -5.95 -2.76
N VAL A 91 6.36 -5.42 -1.95
CA VAL A 91 4.93 -5.59 -2.09
C VAL A 91 4.29 -4.24 -2.27
N LEU A 92 3.51 -4.10 -3.33
CA LEU A 92 2.76 -2.88 -3.62
C LEU A 92 1.30 -3.09 -3.20
N GLU A 93 0.81 -2.19 -2.36
CA GLU A 93 -0.58 -2.10 -1.94
C GLU A 93 -1.25 -0.91 -2.60
N TYR A 94 -2.23 -1.18 -3.45
CA TYR A 94 -3.03 -0.20 -4.15
C TYR A 94 -4.38 -0.01 -3.46
N TRP A 95 -4.80 1.23 -3.31
CA TRP A 95 -6.16 1.62 -2.93
C TRP A 95 -6.69 2.59 -3.97
N GLY A 96 -7.79 2.25 -4.62
CA GLY A 96 -8.39 3.12 -5.63
C GLY A 96 -9.44 2.41 -6.46
N MET A 97 -9.84 3.07 -7.56
CA MET A 97 -10.83 2.54 -8.49
C MET A 97 -10.25 1.39 -9.31
N CYS A 98 -11.04 0.36 -9.48
CA CYS A 98 -10.75 -0.79 -10.34
C CYS A 98 -11.98 -1.08 -11.18
N ASP A 99 -11.74 -1.45 -12.43
CA ASP A 99 -12.74 -1.91 -13.36
C ASP A 99 -13.49 -3.14 -12.83
N VAL A 100 -14.81 -3.15 -12.91
CA VAL A 100 -15.66 -4.24 -12.41
C VAL A 100 -15.41 -5.53 -13.17
N GLU A 101 -15.23 -5.48 -14.50
CA GLU A 101 -14.92 -6.68 -15.30
C GLU A 101 -13.62 -7.31 -14.82
N MET A 102 -12.57 -6.51 -14.55
CA MET A 102 -11.31 -7.02 -14.02
C MET A 102 -11.47 -7.62 -12.63
N LEU A 103 -12.28 -7.01 -11.76
CA LEU A 103 -12.58 -7.55 -10.42
C LEU A 103 -13.24 -8.92 -10.51
N GLU A 104 -14.24 -9.08 -11.38
CA GLU A 104 -14.95 -10.33 -11.62
C GLU A 104 -14.04 -11.41 -12.21
N GLU A 105 -13.23 -11.07 -13.21
CA GLU A 105 -12.24 -11.99 -13.80
C GLU A 105 -11.24 -12.52 -12.77
N GLN A 106 -10.91 -11.71 -11.79
CA GLN A 106 -10.04 -12.09 -10.68
C GLN A 106 -10.77 -12.82 -9.55
N GLY A 107 -12.08 -13.07 -9.69
CA GLY A 107 -12.88 -13.83 -8.73
C GLY A 107 -13.32 -13.04 -7.50
N VAL A 108 -13.37 -11.71 -7.61
CA VAL A 108 -13.95 -10.85 -6.57
C VAL A 108 -15.46 -10.93 -6.65
N ASP A 109 -16.12 -11.24 -5.53
CA ASP A 109 -17.57 -11.28 -5.44
C ASP A 109 -18.13 -9.85 -5.39
N ILE A 110 -18.87 -9.46 -6.43
CA ILE A 110 -19.48 -8.14 -6.55
C ILE A 110 -20.93 -8.22 -6.09
N PRO A 111 -21.34 -7.48 -5.03
CA PRO A 111 -22.73 -7.39 -4.63
C PRO A 111 -23.64 -6.89 -5.76
N GLU A 112 -24.84 -7.46 -5.89
CA GLU A 112 -25.79 -7.15 -6.96
C GLU A 112 -26.09 -5.64 -7.06
N GLU A 113 -26.19 -4.95 -5.91
CA GLU A 113 -26.41 -3.50 -5.87
C GLU A 113 -25.26 -2.68 -6.44
N LEU A 114 -24.07 -3.25 -6.57
CA LEU A 114 -22.87 -2.59 -7.11
C LEU A 114 -22.55 -3.01 -8.56
N SER A 115 -23.22 -4.03 -9.09
CA SER A 115 -22.96 -4.56 -10.43
C SER A 115 -23.31 -3.60 -11.57
N ALA A 116 -24.05 -2.53 -11.28
CA ALA A 116 -24.40 -1.50 -12.25
C ALA A 116 -23.31 -0.41 -12.44
N PHE A 117 -22.27 -0.44 -11.65
CA PHE A 117 -21.14 0.48 -11.76
C PHE A 117 -20.06 -0.10 -12.68
N ASP A 118 -19.40 0.76 -13.45
CA ASP A 118 -18.29 0.34 -14.31
C ASP A 118 -16.98 0.16 -13.50
N GLU A 119 -16.82 0.93 -12.43
CA GLU A 119 -15.64 0.93 -11.56
C GLU A 119 -16.06 0.93 -10.08
N LEU A 120 -15.30 0.23 -9.26
CA LEU A 120 -15.47 0.17 -7.81
C LEU A 120 -14.15 0.37 -7.09
N GLN A 121 -14.20 0.97 -5.90
CA GLN A 121 -13.01 1.07 -5.07
C GLN A 121 -12.59 -0.29 -4.52
N ALA A 122 -11.30 -0.59 -4.68
CA ALA A 122 -10.71 -1.87 -4.28
C ALA A 122 -9.38 -1.67 -3.54
N ASN A 123 -8.97 -2.74 -2.87
CA ASN A 123 -7.63 -2.91 -2.32
C ASN A 123 -6.93 -4.06 -3.03
N VAL A 124 -5.77 -3.80 -3.59
CA VAL A 124 -5.01 -4.76 -4.41
C VAL A 124 -3.58 -4.84 -3.89
N TRP A 125 -3.08 -6.07 -3.72
CA TRP A 125 -1.71 -6.34 -3.32
C TRP A 125 -0.99 -7.16 -4.38
N ILE A 126 0.19 -6.68 -4.79
CA ILE A 126 1.01 -7.29 -5.84
C ILE A 126 2.44 -7.51 -5.33
N CYS A 127 2.99 -8.68 -5.63
CA CYS A 127 4.39 -9.01 -5.38
C CYS A 127 4.94 -9.83 -6.55
N ASN A 128 6.11 -9.46 -7.07
CA ASN A 128 6.74 -10.15 -8.22
C ASN A 128 5.79 -10.28 -9.43
N GLY A 129 4.99 -9.25 -9.71
CA GLY A 129 3.99 -9.28 -10.78
C GLY A 129 2.81 -10.23 -10.52
N LYS A 130 2.71 -10.80 -9.32
CA LYS A 130 1.63 -11.71 -8.91
C LYS A 130 0.61 -10.99 -8.05
N LEU A 131 -0.67 -11.17 -8.37
CA LEU A 131 -1.79 -10.63 -7.62
C LEU A 131 -2.05 -11.48 -6.37
N ILE A 132 -1.53 -11.07 -5.22
CA ILE A 132 -1.63 -11.84 -3.96
C ILE A 132 -2.88 -11.54 -3.15
N ARG A 133 -3.55 -10.41 -3.41
CA ARG A 133 -4.85 -10.05 -2.81
C ARG A 133 -5.59 -9.07 -3.70
N MET A 134 -6.92 -9.25 -3.82
CA MET A 134 -7.81 -8.30 -4.46
C MET A 134 -9.19 -8.39 -3.82
N VAL A 135 -9.66 -7.29 -3.26
CA VAL A 135 -10.97 -7.20 -2.58
C VAL A 135 -11.58 -5.83 -2.78
N LEU A 136 -12.90 -5.73 -2.67
CA LEU A 136 -13.56 -4.43 -2.60
C LEU A 136 -13.15 -3.67 -1.35
N ASN A 137 -13.19 -2.34 -1.43
CA ASN A 137 -12.94 -1.47 -0.29
C ASN A 137 -13.95 -1.80 0.83
N PRO A 138 -13.48 -2.16 2.05
CA PRO A 138 -14.35 -2.59 3.14
C PRO A 138 -15.04 -1.43 3.87
N PHE A 139 -14.62 -0.18 3.62
CA PHE A 139 -15.19 0.97 4.29
C PHE A 139 -16.54 1.38 3.69
N LYS A 140 -17.44 1.86 4.57
CA LYS A 140 -18.74 2.40 4.17
C LYS A 140 -18.94 3.79 4.80
N PRO A 141 -18.93 4.87 3.99
CA PRO A 141 -18.68 4.90 2.54
C PRO A 141 -17.24 4.47 2.20
N ALA A 142 -17.05 4.00 0.97
CA ALA A 142 -15.74 3.61 0.46
C ALA A 142 -14.81 4.83 0.47
N ARG A 143 -13.59 4.65 1.00
CA ARG A 143 -12.60 5.72 1.13
C ARG A 143 -11.18 5.15 1.12
N ILE A 144 -10.24 5.96 0.71
CA ILE A 144 -8.81 5.67 0.84
C ILE A 144 -8.42 5.84 2.31
N PRO A 145 -7.87 4.82 2.99
CA PRO A 145 -7.66 4.82 4.44
C PRO A 145 -6.34 5.49 4.87
N TYR A 146 -5.92 6.51 4.16
CA TYR A 146 -4.72 7.30 4.47
C TYR A 146 -5.10 8.74 4.79
N GLN A 147 -4.28 9.38 5.62
CA GLN A 147 -4.39 10.79 5.93
C GLN A 147 -3.00 11.43 5.89
N ALA A 148 -2.87 12.47 5.09
CA ALA A 148 -1.68 13.30 5.04
C ALA A 148 -1.79 14.43 6.07
N VAL A 149 -0.72 14.64 6.83
CA VAL A 149 -0.61 15.74 7.80
C VAL A 149 0.67 16.51 7.47
N PRO A 150 0.60 17.53 6.58
CA PRO A 150 1.76 18.35 6.25
C PRO A 150 2.13 19.25 7.43
N TYR A 151 3.42 19.58 7.58
CA TYR A 151 3.87 20.57 8.55
C TYR A 151 3.38 21.97 8.16
N GLU A 152 3.56 22.35 6.90
CA GLU A 152 2.99 23.56 6.30
C GLU A 152 2.32 23.20 4.98
N LEU A 153 1.10 23.70 4.77
CA LEU A 153 0.32 23.42 3.56
C LEU A 153 0.93 24.11 2.34
N ASN A 154 1.17 23.36 1.30
CA ASN A 154 1.43 23.88 -0.03
C ASN A 154 0.17 23.65 -0.91
N PRO A 155 -0.54 24.72 -1.32
CA PRO A 155 -1.78 24.58 -2.08
C PRO A 155 -1.58 24.03 -3.51
N TYR A 156 -0.33 23.93 -3.97
CA TYR A 156 0.03 23.48 -5.32
C TYR A 156 0.72 22.13 -5.36
N SER A 157 0.86 21.46 -4.21
CA SER A 157 1.54 20.17 -4.10
C SER A 157 0.89 19.31 -3.04
N PHE A 158 0.82 17.99 -3.31
CA PHE A 158 0.37 17.01 -2.33
C PHE A 158 1.27 17.00 -1.08
N PHE A 159 2.58 17.09 -1.27
CA PHE A 159 3.54 17.17 -0.18
C PHE A 159 3.70 18.62 0.28
N GLY A 160 3.55 18.84 1.59
CA GLY A 160 3.75 20.14 2.20
C GLY A 160 5.23 20.50 2.31
N VAL A 161 5.49 21.71 2.79
CA VAL A 161 6.84 22.23 3.08
C VAL A 161 7.31 21.67 4.44
N GLY A 162 8.53 21.17 4.51
CA GLY A 162 9.15 20.65 5.72
C GLY A 162 9.84 21.71 6.56
N ILE A 163 10.13 21.41 7.84
CA ILE A 163 10.85 22.32 8.75
C ILE A 163 12.23 22.68 8.19
N ALA A 164 12.96 21.70 7.65
CA ALA A 164 14.30 21.92 7.13
C ALA A 164 14.31 22.85 5.91
N GLU A 165 13.31 22.75 5.04
CA GLU A 165 13.15 23.59 3.86
C GLU A 165 12.90 25.06 4.25
N ASN A 166 12.07 25.30 5.27
CA ASN A 166 11.80 26.62 5.80
C ASN A 166 13.01 27.27 6.51
N MET A 167 13.98 26.47 6.95
CA MET A 167 15.20 26.98 7.59
C MET A 167 16.31 27.35 6.61
N ASP A 168 16.28 26.83 5.37
CA ASP A 168 17.26 27.14 4.33
C ASP A 168 17.00 28.53 3.67
N ASP A 169 15.79 29.04 3.76
CA ASP A 169 15.40 30.36 3.20
C ASP A 169 15.69 31.55 4.16
N THR A 170 16.37 31.34 5.27
CA THR A 170 16.77 32.36 6.24
C THR A 170 18.26 32.51 6.32
#